data_8013eca3311f4ce5e1bb11eab0e35d74
#
_entry.id   8013eca3311f4ce5e1bb11eab0e35d74
#
_cell.length_a   1.000
_cell.length_b   1.000
_cell.length_c   1.000
_cell.angle_alpha   90.00
_cell.angle_beta   90.00
_cell.angle_gamma   90.00
#
_symmetry.space_group_name_H-M   'P 1'
#
loop_
_entity.id
_entity.type
_entity.pdbx_description
1 polymer ?
#
loop_
_entity_poly.entity_id
_entity_poly.type
_entity_poly.pdbx_seq_one_letter_code
_entity_poly.pdbx_strand_id
1 'polypeptide(L)'
;PILFCFCIFTVKETTMEVKTILGKQELSKTDLVALLDCRDTTEAELFRHSRQLRDATIGNGVHMRGLIEISNVCIKDCLYCGIRKSNSQAQRYELNDEEIVEAAIFAYRNHYGSVVLQGGERHDPAFILRIERLVREIKHLSNQRLGITLSLGEQTEDTYRRWFDAGAHRYLLRIETSNESLYRKIHPAGQLHDFHTRLECIRSLQRCGYQTGTGVMIGLPFQTTGDLADDLLFLKSMDIDMVGMGPYLEHRD
;
A
#
# COMPACT_ATOMS: atom_id res chain seq x y z
N PRO A 1 33.07 -17.88 -32.91
CA PRO A 1 31.76 -17.82 -33.64
C PRO A 1 30.65 -18.59 -32.90
N ILE A 2 30.98 -19.63 -32.11
CA ILE A 2 30.02 -20.49 -31.45
C ILE A 2 29.40 -19.81 -30.19
N LEU A 3 30.16 -18.97 -29.49
CA LEU A 3 29.68 -18.25 -28.30
C LEU A 3 28.60 -17.19 -28.62
N PHE A 4 28.70 -16.55 -29.80
CA PHE A 4 27.72 -15.53 -30.23
C PHE A 4 26.36 -16.13 -30.64
N CYS A 5 26.37 -17.38 -31.11
CA CYS A 5 25.15 -18.08 -31.49
C CYS A 5 24.33 -18.54 -30.26
N PHE A 6 24.98 -18.93 -29.18
CA PHE A 6 24.32 -19.36 -27.92
C PHE A 6 23.60 -18.19 -27.23
N CYS A 7 24.22 -16.99 -27.19
CA CYS A 7 23.58 -15.80 -26.59
C CYS A 7 22.36 -15.33 -27.38
N ILE A 8 22.37 -15.46 -28.72
CA ILE A 8 21.24 -15.03 -29.56
C ILE A 8 20.06 -16.01 -29.43
N PHE A 9 20.33 -17.31 -29.28
CA PHE A 9 19.28 -18.31 -29.09
C PHE A 9 18.61 -18.17 -27.71
N THR A 10 19.37 -18.00 -26.63
CA THR A 10 18.84 -17.81 -25.26
C THR A 10 18.01 -16.53 -25.16
N VAL A 11 18.43 -15.41 -25.74
CA VAL A 11 17.67 -14.15 -25.72
C VAL A 11 16.37 -14.25 -26.52
N LYS A 12 16.36 -14.94 -27.67
CA LYS A 12 15.15 -15.16 -28.46
C LYS A 12 14.15 -16.09 -27.76
N GLU A 13 14.62 -17.16 -27.13
CA GLU A 13 13.77 -18.11 -26.40
C GLU A 13 13.12 -17.42 -25.18
N THR A 14 13.87 -16.68 -24.38
CA THR A 14 13.36 -15.94 -23.21
C THR A 14 12.36 -14.86 -23.63
N THR A 15 12.58 -14.16 -24.76
CA THR A 15 11.63 -13.15 -25.25
C THR A 15 10.32 -13.79 -25.77
N MET A 16 10.40 -14.97 -26.37
CA MET A 16 9.24 -15.71 -26.81
C MET A 16 8.41 -16.23 -25.63
N GLU A 17 9.07 -16.66 -24.56
CA GLU A 17 8.45 -17.10 -23.32
C GLU A 17 7.70 -15.95 -22.63
N VAL A 18 8.31 -14.78 -22.47
CA VAL A 18 7.65 -13.60 -21.85
C VAL A 18 6.40 -13.20 -22.64
N LYS A 19 6.44 -13.14 -23.97
CA LYS A 19 5.28 -12.86 -24.79
C LYS A 19 4.15 -13.87 -24.61
N THR A 20 4.49 -15.14 -24.51
CA THR A 20 3.53 -16.21 -24.25
C THR A 20 2.86 -16.06 -22.89
N ILE A 21 3.65 -15.73 -21.85
CA ILE A 21 3.12 -15.47 -20.51
C ILE A 21 2.18 -14.25 -20.53
N LEU A 22 2.58 -13.15 -21.14
CA LEU A 22 1.77 -11.92 -21.23
C LEU A 22 0.45 -12.10 -21.99
N GLY A 23 0.35 -13.12 -22.83
CA GLY A 23 -0.90 -13.49 -23.54
C GLY A 23 -1.88 -14.31 -22.71
N LYS A 24 -1.51 -14.77 -21.51
CA LYS A 24 -2.38 -15.57 -20.64
C LYS A 24 -3.42 -14.69 -19.96
N GLN A 25 -4.63 -15.20 -19.78
CA GLN A 25 -5.68 -14.54 -18.99
C GLN A 25 -5.39 -14.62 -17.49
N GLU A 26 -4.80 -15.71 -17.05
CA GLU A 26 -4.41 -15.93 -15.65
C GLU A 26 -2.94 -16.32 -15.57
N LEU A 27 -2.24 -15.67 -14.65
CA LEU A 27 -0.83 -15.91 -14.40
C LEU A 27 -0.67 -16.81 -13.17
N SER A 28 0.11 -17.87 -13.32
CA SER A 28 0.55 -18.70 -12.22
C SER A 28 1.69 -18.03 -11.44
N LYS A 29 2.01 -18.56 -10.26
CA LYS A 29 3.19 -18.12 -9.51
C LYS A 29 4.47 -18.21 -10.34
N THR A 30 4.65 -19.30 -11.09
CA THR A 30 5.83 -19.48 -11.96
C THR A 30 5.90 -18.41 -13.06
N ASP A 31 4.75 -18.07 -13.68
CA ASP A 31 4.67 -17.01 -14.65
C ASP A 31 5.07 -15.65 -14.06
N LEU A 32 4.56 -15.35 -12.86
CA LEU A 32 4.88 -14.10 -12.15
C LEU A 32 6.36 -14.02 -11.78
N VAL A 33 6.96 -15.09 -11.30
CA VAL A 33 8.42 -15.16 -11.03
C VAL A 33 9.20 -14.88 -12.30
N ALA A 34 8.85 -15.52 -13.42
CA ALA A 34 9.52 -15.30 -14.72
C ALA A 34 9.41 -13.84 -15.19
N LEU A 35 8.24 -13.20 -15.00
CA LEU A 35 8.04 -11.78 -15.33
C LEU A 35 8.81 -10.85 -14.38
N LEU A 36 8.89 -11.14 -13.10
CA LEU A 36 9.61 -10.35 -12.11
C LEU A 36 11.15 -10.44 -12.30
N ASP A 37 11.62 -11.57 -12.81
CA ASP A 37 13.03 -11.82 -13.08
C ASP A 37 13.48 -11.41 -14.49
N CYS A 38 12.58 -10.95 -15.37
CA CYS A 38 12.94 -10.52 -16.72
C CYS A 38 13.84 -9.26 -16.69
N ARG A 39 14.70 -9.14 -17.71
CA ARG A 39 15.69 -8.05 -17.84
C ARG A 39 15.78 -7.58 -19.28
N ASP A 40 16.34 -6.40 -19.48
CA ASP A 40 16.67 -5.82 -20.79
C ASP A 40 15.45 -5.78 -21.75
N THR A 41 15.55 -6.45 -22.89
CA THR A 41 14.51 -6.46 -23.91
C THR A 41 13.21 -7.09 -23.43
N THR A 42 13.26 -8.08 -22.54
CA THR A 42 12.08 -8.74 -21.96
C THR A 42 11.38 -7.85 -20.95
N GLU A 43 12.13 -7.10 -20.16
CA GLU A 43 11.61 -6.08 -19.23
C GLU A 43 10.89 -4.95 -20.00
N ALA A 44 11.50 -4.46 -21.08
CA ALA A 44 10.87 -3.44 -21.95
C ALA A 44 9.55 -3.93 -22.56
N GLU A 45 9.46 -5.22 -22.93
CA GLU A 45 8.23 -5.84 -23.43
C GLU A 45 7.15 -5.88 -22.32
N LEU A 46 7.50 -6.29 -21.10
CA LEU A 46 6.61 -6.29 -19.94
C LEU A 46 6.07 -4.87 -19.65
N PHE A 47 6.93 -3.86 -19.60
CA PHE A 47 6.50 -2.48 -19.36
C PHE A 47 5.58 -1.95 -20.46
N ARG A 48 5.87 -2.28 -21.72
CA ARG A 48 5.00 -1.91 -22.84
C ARG A 48 3.61 -2.54 -22.72
N HIS A 49 3.54 -3.82 -22.41
CA HIS A 49 2.29 -4.54 -22.20
C HIS A 49 1.50 -3.98 -21.01
N SER A 50 2.15 -3.78 -19.86
CA SER A 50 1.55 -3.21 -18.65
C SER A 50 0.98 -1.81 -18.92
N ARG A 51 1.72 -0.98 -19.69
CA ARG A 51 1.24 0.35 -20.11
C ARG A 51 0.00 0.25 -20.98
N GLN A 52 -0.01 -0.64 -21.97
CA GLN A 52 -1.17 -0.84 -22.86
C GLN A 52 -2.40 -1.29 -22.04
N LEU A 53 -2.22 -2.23 -21.11
CA LEU A 53 -3.29 -2.69 -20.24
C LEU A 53 -3.83 -1.56 -19.37
N ARG A 54 -2.95 -0.78 -18.73
CA ARG A 54 -3.35 0.40 -17.96
C ARG A 54 -4.15 1.39 -18.80
N ASP A 55 -3.64 1.76 -19.97
CA ASP A 55 -4.27 2.75 -20.85
C ASP A 55 -5.66 2.28 -21.32
N ALA A 56 -5.83 0.97 -21.53
CA ALA A 56 -7.11 0.38 -21.93
C ALA A 56 -8.12 0.24 -20.77
N THR A 57 -7.66 0.15 -19.51
CA THR A 57 -8.54 -0.12 -18.35
C THR A 57 -8.86 1.13 -17.55
N ILE A 58 -7.84 1.89 -17.12
CA ILE A 58 -7.98 3.06 -16.24
C ILE A 58 -7.53 4.37 -16.90
N GLY A 59 -7.02 4.31 -18.13
CA GLY A 59 -6.49 5.47 -18.85
C GLY A 59 -5.07 5.84 -18.42
N ASN A 60 -4.57 6.95 -18.96
CA ASN A 60 -3.22 7.46 -18.69
C ASN A 60 -3.20 8.68 -17.77
N GLY A 61 -4.33 9.04 -17.19
CA GLY A 61 -4.43 10.17 -16.27
C GLY A 61 -3.74 9.88 -14.93
N VAL A 62 -3.05 10.89 -14.39
CA VAL A 62 -2.47 10.86 -13.05
C VAL A 62 -3.34 11.68 -12.12
N HIS A 63 -3.88 11.05 -11.08
CA HIS A 63 -4.70 11.71 -10.08
C HIS A 63 -3.85 12.11 -8.88
N MET A 64 -3.74 13.42 -8.63
CA MET A 64 -3.02 13.94 -7.48
C MET A 64 -3.82 13.73 -6.20
N ARG A 65 -3.13 13.30 -5.14
CA ARG A 65 -3.67 13.17 -3.78
C ARG A 65 -2.81 13.99 -2.83
N GLY A 66 -3.42 14.75 -1.94
CA GLY A 66 -2.71 15.39 -0.84
C GLY A 66 -2.39 14.35 0.23
N LEU A 67 -1.14 14.31 0.70
CA LEU A 67 -0.75 13.52 1.87
C LEU A 67 -0.60 14.46 3.07
N ILE A 68 -1.32 14.17 4.14
CA ILE A 68 -1.25 14.91 5.40
C ILE A 68 -0.80 13.90 6.47
N GLU A 69 0.44 14.00 6.90
CA GLU A 69 0.99 13.19 7.97
C GLU A 69 0.65 13.84 9.31
N ILE A 70 -0.48 13.42 9.90
CA ILE A 70 -1.08 14.07 11.05
C ILE A 70 -0.29 13.87 12.34
N SER A 71 0.46 12.77 12.45
CA SER A 71 1.30 12.48 13.62
C SER A 71 2.26 11.32 13.32
N ASN A 72 3.43 11.34 13.94
CA ASN A 72 4.36 10.20 13.94
C ASN A 72 4.42 9.45 15.28
N VAL A 73 3.45 9.70 16.18
CA VAL A 73 3.31 8.94 17.42
C VAL A 73 2.65 7.60 17.10
N CYS A 74 3.34 6.49 17.39
CA CYS A 74 2.92 5.14 17.05
C CYS A 74 3.08 4.20 18.25
N ILE A 75 2.13 3.27 18.43
CA ILE A 75 2.21 2.21 19.44
C ILE A 75 2.95 0.97 18.95
N LYS A 76 3.12 0.84 17.61
CA LYS A 76 3.79 -0.28 16.97
C LYS A 76 5.32 -0.13 16.98
N ASP A 77 5.99 -1.25 16.83
CA ASP A 77 7.45 -1.33 16.84
C ASP A 77 7.99 -2.11 15.63
N CYS A 78 7.37 -1.89 14.46
CA CYS A 78 7.76 -2.55 13.20
C CYS A 78 9.24 -2.27 12.89
N LEU A 79 10.03 -3.32 12.67
CA LEU A 79 11.51 -3.22 12.59
C LEU A 79 12.02 -2.41 11.40
N TYR A 80 11.21 -2.23 10.37
CA TYR A 80 11.51 -1.44 9.18
C TYR A 80 11.14 0.05 9.30
N CYS A 81 10.46 0.46 10.40
CA CYS A 81 9.81 1.76 10.46
C CYS A 81 10.60 2.76 11.30
N GLY A 82 11.00 3.89 10.70
CA GLY A 82 11.73 4.96 11.39
C GLY A 82 10.92 5.67 12.49
N ILE A 83 9.57 5.55 12.47
CA ILE A 83 8.72 6.10 13.54
C ILE A 83 8.25 5.03 14.54
N ARG A 84 8.87 3.84 14.55
CA ARG A 84 8.55 2.79 15.53
C ARG A 84 8.65 3.32 16.95
N LYS A 85 7.86 2.73 17.86
CA LYS A 85 7.75 3.19 19.26
C LYS A 85 9.10 3.27 19.97
N SER A 86 9.96 2.26 19.77
CA SER A 86 11.26 2.16 20.43
C SER A 86 12.32 3.13 19.87
N ASN A 87 12.10 3.74 18.70
CA ASN A 87 13.06 4.72 18.16
C ASN A 87 13.04 6.01 18.97
N SER A 88 13.97 6.14 19.92
CA SER A 88 14.16 7.32 20.77
C SER A 88 14.76 8.53 20.04
N GLN A 89 15.32 8.33 18.84
CA GLN A 89 15.89 9.40 18.02
C GLN A 89 14.83 10.10 17.15
N ALA A 90 13.65 9.49 17.01
CA ALA A 90 12.58 10.09 16.23
C ALA A 90 11.97 11.29 16.96
N GLN A 91 12.15 12.48 16.40
CA GLN A 91 11.47 13.66 16.90
C GLN A 91 9.97 13.50 16.71
N ARG A 92 9.21 13.39 17.81
CA ARG A 92 7.76 13.17 17.77
C ARG A 92 7.03 14.49 17.56
N TYR A 93 5.97 14.42 16.74
CA TYR A 93 5.06 15.53 16.50
C TYR A 93 3.61 15.04 16.37
N GLU A 94 2.71 15.96 16.53
CA GLU A 94 1.28 15.81 16.24
C GLU A 94 0.76 17.16 15.75
N LEU A 95 0.17 17.20 14.55
CA LEU A 95 -0.44 18.42 14.01
C LEU A 95 -1.71 18.73 14.82
N ASN A 96 -2.02 20.01 14.98
CA ASN A 96 -3.30 20.42 15.56
C ASN A 96 -4.45 20.29 14.53
N ASP A 97 -5.69 20.41 14.97
CA ASP A 97 -6.86 20.18 14.10
C ASP A 97 -6.94 21.24 13.00
N GLU A 98 -6.59 22.48 13.30
CA GLU A 98 -6.57 23.60 12.37
C GLU A 98 -5.58 23.35 11.22
N GLU A 99 -4.36 22.93 11.52
CA GLU A 99 -3.33 22.62 10.53
C GLU A 99 -3.79 21.51 9.57
N ILE A 100 -4.45 20.46 10.10
CA ILE A 100 -4.96 19.33 9.31
C ILE A 100 -6.09 19.81 8.38
N VAL A 101 -7.03 20.57 8.92
CA VAL A 101 -8.17 21.09 8.15
C VAL A 101 -7.70 22.06 7.07
N GLU A 102 -6.79 22.99 7.40
CA GLU A 102 -6.22 23.95 6.44
C GLU A 102 -5.52 23.24 5.28
N ALA A 103 -4.70 22.22 5.58
CA ALA A 103 -4.02 21.42 4.54
C ALA A 103 -5.04 20.66 3.66
N ALA A 104 -6.10 20.11 4.22
CA ALA A 104 -7.14 19.44 3.45
C ALA A 104 -7.92 20.41 2.56
N ILE A 105 -8.26 21.58 3.06
CA ILE A 105 -8.98 22.60 2.30
C ILE A 105 -8.08 23.26 1.24
N PHE A 106 -6.78 23.41 1.52
CA PHE A 106 -5.80 23.77 0.50
C PHE A 106 -5.82 22.78 -0.67
N ALA A 107 -5.77 21.47 -0.40
CA ALA A 107 -5.85 20.44 -1.43
C ALA A 107 -7.16 20.55 -2.23
N TYR A 108 -8.29 20.73 -1.56
CA TYR A 108 -9.61 20.91 -2.19
C TYR A 108 -9.65 22.13 -3.12
N ARG A 109 -9.16 23.28 -2.66
CA ARG A 109 -9.12 24.52 -3.45
C ARG A 109 -8.19 24.43 -4.66
N ASN A 110 -7.16 23.60 -4.58
CA ASN A 110 -6.21 23.35 -5.68
C ASN A 110 -6.62 22.12 -6.53
N HIS A 111 -7.89 21.71 -6.48
CA HIS A 111 -8.46 20.67 -7.34
C HIS A 111 -7.83 19.28 -7.15
N TYR A 112 -7.28 18.98 -5.98
CA TYR A 112 -6.94 17.62 -5.63
C TYR A 112 -8.23 16.82 -5.41
N GLY A 113 -8.34 15.64 -6.02
CA GLY A 113 -9.54 14.83 -5.89
C GLY A 113 -9.70 14.20 -4.51
N SER A 114 -8.61 14.07 -3.76
CA SER A 114 -8.60 13.43 -2.44
C SER A 114 -7.38 13.82 -1.60
N VAL A 115 -7.52 13.56 -0.29
CA VAL A 115 -6.40 13.59 0.66
C VAL A 115 -6.27 12.25 1.35
N VAL A 116 -5.06 11.98 1.85
CA VAL A 116 -4.76 10.87 2.76
C VAL A 116 -4.41 11.47 4.11
N LEU A 117 -5.13 11.09 5.15
CA LEU A 117 -4.74 11.36 6.53
C LEU A 117 -3.95 10.14 7.03
N GLN A 118 -2.65 10.34 7.20
CA GLN A 118 -1.72 9.29 7.60
C GLN A 118 -1.12 9.60 8.95
N GLY A 119 -0.88 8.58 9.75
CA GLY A 119 -0.19 8.73 11.03
C GLY A 119 0.27 7.41 11.60
N GLY A 120 1.00 7.49 12.72
CA GLY A 120 1.27 6.31 13.52
C GLY A 120 -0.03 5.70 14.07
N GLU A 121 0.02 4.40 14.34
CA GLU A 121 -1.13 3.67 14.87
C GLU A 121 -1.39 4.03 16.34
N ARG A 122 -2.65 4.35 16.65
CA ARG A 122 -3.14 4.69 18.00
C ARG A 122 -4.54 4.13 18.20
N HIS A 123 -4.85 3.65 19.43
CA HIS A 123 -6.14 3.03 19.77
C HIS A 123 -6.88 3.78 20.89
N ASP A 124 -6.35 4.90 21.36
CA ASP A 124 -7.00 5.64 22.43
C ASP A 124 -8.31 6.30 21.98
N PRO A 125 -9.35 6.32 22.84
CA PRO A 125 -10.67 6.84 22.47
C PRO A 125 -10.65 8.30 22.03
N ALA A 126 -9.75 9.12 22.60
CA ALA A 126 -9.64 10.53 22.25
C ALA A 126 -9.16 10.70 20.80
N PHE A 127 -8.18 9.90 20.38
CA PHE A 127 -7.70 9.86 18.98
C PHE A 127 -8.82 9.40 18.03
N ILE A 128 -9.54 8.33 18.37
CA ILE A 128 -10.63 7.80 17.52
C ILE A 128 -11.70 8.87 17.30
N LEU A 129 -12.15 9.55 18.35
CA LEU A 129 -13.15 10.61 18.27
C LEU A 129 -12.62 11.85 17.53
N ARG A 130 -11.35 12.16 17.68
CA ARG A 130 -10.68 13.25 16.97
C ARG A 130 -10.71 13.03 15.46
N ILE A 131 -10.33 11.83 15.01
CA ILE A 131 -10.34 11.49 13.58
C ILE A 131 -11.76 11.55 13.00
N GLU A 132 -12.77 11.02 13.72
CA GLU A 132 -14.18 11.14 13.29
C GLU A 132 -14.58 12.60 13.09
N ARG A 133 -14.28 13.48 14.04
CA ARG A 133 -14.58 14.91 13.97
C ARG A 133 -13.89 15.59 12.79
N LEU A 134 -12.58 15.35 12.61
CA LEU A 134 -11.80 15.89 11.49
C LEU A 134 -12.35 15.46 10.13
N VAL A 135 -12.71 14.18 9.98
CA VAL A 135 -13.32 13.66 8.74
C VAL A 135 -14.64 14.40 8.46
N ARG A 136 -15.53 14.51 9.43
CA ARG A 136 -16.81 15.23 9.28
C ARG A 136 -16.60 16.69 8.90
N GLU A 137 -15.68 17.36 9.56
CA GLU A 137 -15.38 18.78 9.30
C GLU A 137 -14.81 18.99 7.89
N ILE A 138 -13.80 18.21 7.48
CA ILE A 138 -13.22 18.28 6.14
C ILE A 138 -14.29 17.99 5.08
N LYS A 139 -15.16 17.01 5.28
CA LYS A 139 -16.28 16.70 4.38
C LYS A 139 -17.25 17.86 4.29
N HIS A 140 -17.60 18.48 5.41
CA HIS A 140 -18.49 19.64 5.44
C HIS A 140 -17.89 20.84 4.67
N LEU A 141 -16.65 21.21 4.98
CA LEU A 141 -15.97 22.36 4.37
C LEU A 141 -15.64 22.16 2.88
N SER A 142 -15.53 20.95 2.41
CA SER A 142 -15.35 20.60 1.00
C SER A 142 -16.65 20.29 0.25
N ASN A 143 -17.83 20.62 0.82
CA ASN A 143 -19.14 20.31 0.26
C ASN A 143 -19.29 18.83 -0.15
N GLN A 144 -18.77 17.91 0.66
CA GLN A 144 -18.73 16.46 0.45
C GLN A 144 -17.89 16.00 -0.77
N ARG A 145 -17.17 16.90 -1.43
CA ARG A 145 -16.46 16.59 -2.68
C ARG A 145 -15.07 16.01 -2.49
N LEU A 146 -14.33 16.43 -1.46
CA LEU A 146 -12.97 15.92 -1.23
C LEU A 146 -13.03 14.46 -0.77
N GLY A 147 -12.39 13.56 -1.50
CA GLY A 147 -12.21 12.17 -1.07
C GLY A 147 -11.24 12.08 0.09
N ILE A 148 -11.56 11.27 1.11
CA ILE A 148 -10.67 11.05 2.25
C ILE A 148 -10.27 9.59 2.30
N THR A 149 -8.96 9.35 2.34
CA THR A 149 -8.35 8.06 2.64
C THR A 149 -7.75 8.13 4.04
N LEU A 150 -7.99 7.13 4.87
CA LEU A 150 -7.29 6.99 6.16
C LEU A 150 -6.17 5.96 6.04
N SER A 151 -5.06 6.21 6.72
CA SER A 151 -3.93 5.29 6.88
C SER A 151 -3.39 5.40 8.31
N LEU A 152 -4.13 4.80 9.25
CA LEU A 152 -3.98 4.98 10.70
C LEU A 152 -3.82 3.65 11.45
N GLY A 153 -3.33 2.63 10.73
CA GLY A 153 -3.04 1.31 11.29
C GLY A 153 -4.26 0.42 11.52
N GLU A 154 -4.09 -0.57 12.37
CA GLU A 154 -5.12 -1.52 12.75
C GLU A 154 -6.11 -0.87 13.72
N GLN A 155 -7.39 -1.16 13.54
CA GLN A 155 -8.47 -0.68 14.42
C GLN A 155 -9.52 -1.77 14.58
N THR A 156 -10.44 -1.56 15.51
CA THR A 156 -11.65 -2.41 15.62
C THR A 156 -12.61 -2.14 14.47
N GLU A 157 -13.45 -3.11 14.13
CA GLU A 157 -14.50 -2.93 13.11
C GLU A 157 -15.45 -1.77 13.44
N ASP A 158 -15.79 -1.57 14.72
CA ASP A 158 -16.60 -0.43 15.18
C ASP A 158 -15.89 0.91 14.89
N THR A 159 -14.58 0.99 15.09
CA THR A 159 -13.83 2.20 14.77
C THR A 159 -13.80 2.45 13.25
N TYR A 160 -13.59 1.41 12.46
CA TYR A 160 -13.65 1.52 11.00
C TYR A 160 -15.02 1.99 10.53
N ARG A 161 -16.09 1.41 11.05
CA ARG A 161 -17.48 1.81 10.70
C ARG A 161 -17.75 3.25 11.07
N ARG A 162 -17.35 3.67 12.26
CA ARG A 162 -17.49 5.06 12.74
C ARG A 162 -16.83 6.06 11.79
N TRP A 163 -15.62 5.78 11.33
CA TRP A 163 -14.90 6.66 10.41
C TRP A 163 -15.45 6.61 8.99
N PHE A 164 -15.97 5.44 8.57
CA PHE A 164 -16.67 5.29 7.31
C PHE A 164 -17.95 6.16 7.28
N ASP A 165 -18.77 6.07 8.31
CA ASP A 165 -20.00 6.85 8.48
C ASP A 165 -19.73 8.36 8.61
N ALA A 166 -18.56 8.73 9.05
CA ALA A 166 -18.09 10.12 9.05
C ALA A 166 -17.75 10.65 7.65
N GLY A 167 -17.51 9.77 6.67
CA GLY A 167 -17.25 10.12 5.27
C GLY A 167 -15.87 9.72 4.72
N ALA A 168 -15.09 8.95 5.46
CA ALA A 168 -13.83 8.38 4.96
C ALA A 168 -14.11 7.02 4.28
N HIS A 169 -14.26 7.02 2.96
CA HIS A 169 -14.66 5.81 2.21
C HIS A 169 -13.49 5.02 1.64
N ARG A 170 -12.24 5.40 1.94
CA ARG A 170 -11.02 4.70 1.56
C ARG A 170 -10.15 4.47 2.77
N TYR A 171 -9.52 3.32 2.84
CA TYR A 171 -8.56 3.01 3.90
C TYR A 171 -7.35 2.28 3.31
N LEU A 172 -6.15 2.67 3.73
CA LEU A 172 -4.90 2.00 3.36
C LEU A 172 -4.29 1.36 4.61
N LEU A 173 -4.26 0.03 4.62
CA LEU A 173 -3.61 -0.77 5.66
C LEU A 173 -2.65 -1.77 5.01
N ARG A 174 -1.36 -1.46 5.03
CA ARG A 174 -0.35 -2.27 4.35
C ARG A 174 -0.10 -3.58 5.08
N ILE A 175 -0.15 -4.69 4.34
CA ILE A 175 0.21 -6.02 4.85
C ILE A 175 1.74 -6.20 4.93
N GLU A 176 2.49 -5.45 4.11
CA GLU A 176 3.93 -5.43 3.91
C GLU A 176 4.52 -6.69 3.26
N THR A 177 3.99 -7.84 3.52
CA THR A 177 4.19 -9.11 2.82
C THR A 177 3.07 -10.08 3.16
N SER A 178 2.64 -10.90 2.22
CA SER A 178 1.66 -11.97 2.44
C SER A 178 2.29 -13.25 3.02
N ASN A 179 3.62 -13.33 3.03
CA ASN A 179 4.35 -14.43 3.63
C ASN A 179 4.44 -14.22 5.15
N GLU A 180 3.68 -15.01 5.92
CA GLU A 180 3.66 -14.92 7.38
C GLU A 180 5.05 -15.12 8.01
N SER A 181 5.88 -16.02 7.46
CA SER A 181 7.24 -16.25 7.95
C SER A 181 8.13 -15.02 7.77
N LEU A 182 8.02 -14.34 6.62
CA LEU A 182 8.71 -13.09 6.35
C LEU A 182 8.14 -11.95 7.22
N TYR A 183 6.82 -11.86 7.36
CA TYR A 183 6.15 -10.88 8.23
C TYR A 183 6.69 -10.95 9.66
N ARG A 184 6.85 -12.16 10.22
CA ARG A 184 7.40 -12.37 11.56
C ARG A 184 8.88 -11.99 11.70
N LYS A 185 9.64 -11.91 10.61
CA LYS A 185 11.04 -11.45 10.62
C LYS A 185 11.16 -9.93 10.66
N ILE A 186 10.18 -9.21 10.12
CA ILE A 186 10.19 -7.75 10.02
C ILE A 186 9.34 -7.08 11.12
N HIS A 187 8.74 -7.86 12.00
CA HIS A 187 7.96 -7.38 13.13
C HIS A 187 8.40 -8.06 14.43
N PRO A 188 8.38 -7.36 15.57
CA PRO A 188 8.60 -7.99 16.87
C PRO A 188 7.53 -9.04 17.18
N ALA A 189 7.89 -10.02 17.99
CA ALA A 189 6.91 -10.97 18.53
C ALA A 189 5.93 -10.26 19.49
N GLY A 190 4.66 -10.62 19.42
CA GLY A 190 3.63 -10.14 20.32
C GLY A 190 2.31 -9.81 19.64
N GLN A 191 1.26 -9.63 20.45
CA GLN A 191 -0.10 -9.42 19.96
C GLN A 191 -0.27 -8.16 19.09
N LEU A 192 0.51 -7.11 19.35
CA LEU A 192 0.46 -5.89 18.56
C LEU A 192 0.98 -6.06 17.12
N HIS A 193 1.64 -7.18 16.80
CA HIS A 193 2.25 -7.43 15.50
C HIS A 193 1.82 -8.79 14.93
N ASP A 194 0.60 -9.21 15.27
CA ASP A 194 0.07 -10.49 14.79
C ASP A 194 -0.37 -10.38 13.33
N PHE A 195 0.10 -11.31 12.50
CA PHE A 195 -0.19 -11.37 11.07
C PHE A 195 -1.69 -11.59 10.79
N HIS A 196 -2.32 -12.47 11.54
CA HIS A 196 -3.73 -12.78 11.35
C HIS A 196 -4.64 -11.63 11.78
N THR A 197 -4.27 -10.91 12.84
CA THR A 197 -4.95 -9.67 13.25
C THR A 197 -4.88 -8.62 12.13
N ARG A 198 -3.69 -8.43 11.51
CA ARG A 198 -3.53 -7.52 10.37
C ARG A 198 -4.42 -7.93 9.20
N LEU A 199 -4.43 -9.20 8.87
CA LEU A 199 -5.26 -9.75 7.79
C LEU A 199 -6.75 -9.58 8.08
N GLU A 200 -7.19 -9.83 9.33
CA GLU A 200 -8.58 -9.65 9.73
C GLU A 200 -9.01 -8.17 9.69
N CYS A 201 -8.11 -7.25 10.04
CA CYS A 201 -8.38 -5.82 9.86
C CYS A 201 -8.64 -5.44 8.40
N ILE A 202 -7.90 -6.01 7.44
CA ILE A 202 -8.14 -5.78 6.00
C ILE A 202 -9.53 -6.31 5.61
N ARG A 203 -9.93 -7.49 6.08
CA ARG A 203 -11.28 -8.03 5.84
C ARG A 203 -12.37 -7.20 6.50
N SER A 204 -12.12 -6.68 7.70
CA SER A 204 -13.06 -5.78 8.39
C SER A 204 -13.30 -4.49 7.60
N LEU A 205 -12.26 -3.91 7.00
CA LEU A 205 -12.38 -2.75 6.12
C LEU A 205 -13.31 -3.05 4.94
N GLN A 206 -13.15 -4.20 4.30
CA GLN A 206 -14.02 -4.64 3.20
C GLN A 206 -15.47 -4.82 3.66
N ARG A 207 -15.71 -5.46 4.82
CA ARG A 207 -17.07 -5.60 5.40
C ARG A 207 -17.70 -4.26 5.75
N CYS A 208 -16.91 -3.28 6.14
CA CYS A 208 -17.39 -1.91 6.38
C CYS A 208 -17.71 -1.14 5.09
N GLY A 209 -17.35 -1.66 3.91
CA GLY A 209 -17.61 -1.04 2.61
C GLY A 209 -16.53 -0.08 2.11
N TYR A 210 -15.36 -0.05 2.73
CA TYR A 210 -14.25 0.76 2.24
C TYR A 210 -13.77 0.31 0.86
N GLN A 211 -13.37 1.26 0.04
CA GLN A 211 -12.34 0.98 -0.97
C GLN A 211 -11.06 0.65 -0.22
N THR A 212 -10.76 -0.65 -0.16
CA THR A 212 -9.70 -1.17 0.70
C THR A 212 -8.37 -1.19 -0.04
N GLY A 213 -7.40 -0.50 0.53
CA GLY A 213 -6.02 -0.49 0.07
C GLY A 213 -5.12 -1.32 0.97
N THR A 214 -4.22 -2.05 0.36
CA THR A 214 -3.08 -2.66 1.04
C THR A 214 -1.83 -2.54 0.18
N GLY A 215 -0.75 -3.18 0.56
CA GLY A 215 0.47 -3.15 -0.21
C GLY A 215 1.62 -3.82 0.50
N VAL A 216 2.72 -3.90 -0.22
CA VAL A 216 3.93 -4.61 0.20
C VAL A 216 5.16 -3.76 -0.02
N MET A 217 6.22 -4.05 0.71
CA MET A 217 7.55 -3.51 0.42
C MET A 217 8.31 -4.45 -0.52
N ILE A 218 9.13 -3.87 -1.38
CA ILE A 218 9.97 -4.59 -2.35
C ILE A 218 11.42 -4.47 -1.90
N GLY A 219 12.12 -5.59 -1.80
CA GLY A 219 13.52 -5.65 -1.38
C GLY A 219 13.70 -5.73 0.13
N LEU A 220 12.72 -6.27 0.86
CA LEU A 220 12.87 -6.60 2.28
C LEU A 220 14.02 -7.59 2.50
N PRO A 221 14.75 -7.52 3.63
CA PRO A 221 15.66 -8.59 4.03
C PRO A 221 14.96 -9.95 4.00
N PHE A 222 15.60 -10.96 3.41
CA PHE A 222 15.09 -12.33 3.24
C PHE A 222 13.94 -12.50 2.23
N GLN A 223 13.47 -11.44 1.58
CA GLN A 223 12.44 -11.53 0.55
C GLN A 223 13.01 -12.15 -0.74
N THR A 224 12.25 -13.02 -1.36
CA THR A 224 12.56 -13.63 -2.64
C THR A 224 11.60 -13.15 -3.72
N THR A 225 11.95 -13.34 -5.00
CA THR A 225 11.01 -13.11 -6.13
C THR A 225 9.74 -13.97 -5.97
N GLY A 226 9.88 -15.16 -5.40
CA GLY A 226 8.74 -16.05 -5.10
C GLY A 226 7.78 -15.45 -4.07
N ASP A 227 8.27 -14.70 -3.08
CA ASP A 227 7.44 -13.99 -2.11
C ASP A 227 6.68 -12.85 -2.79
N LEU A 228 7.32 -12.09 -3.68
CA LEU A 228 6.65 -11.03 -4.45
C LEU A 228 5.58 -11.60 -5.38
N ALA A 229 5.81 -12.77 -5.98
CA ALA A 229 4.80 -13.45 -6.79
C ALA A 229 3.59 -13.89 -5.94
N ASP A 230 3.82 -14.41 -4.74
CA ASP A 230 2.76 -14.74 -3.78
C ASP A 230 2.02 -13.48 -3.32
N ASP A 231 2.72 -12.38 -3.07
CA ASP A 231 2.11 -11.09 -2.73
C ASP A 231 1.15 -10.61 -3.83
N LEU A 232 1.52 -10.71 -5.12
CA LEU A 232 0.65 -10.35 -6.24
C LEU A 232 -0.60 -11.25 -6.31
N LEU A 233 -0.45 -12.55 -6.11
CA LEU A 233 -1.57 -13.49 -6.07
C LEU A 233 -2.48 -13.23 -4.86
N PHE A 234 -1.90 -12.92 -3.72
CA PHE A 234 -2.63 -12.52 -2.51
C PHE A 234 -3.48 -11.27 -2.76
N LEU A 235 -2.90 -10.20 -3.33
CA LEU A 235 -3.62 -8.97 -3.64
C LEU A 235 -4.82 -9.24 -4.55
N LYS A 236 -4.66 -10.10 -5.56
CA LYS A 236 -5.75 -10.54 -6.44
C LYS A 236 -6.81 -11.34 -5.68
N SER A 237 -6.40 -12.30 -4.86
CA SER A 237 -7.32 -13.18 -4.12
C SER A 237 -8.14 -12.46 -3.07
N MET A 238 -7.61 -11.36 -2.51
CA MET A 238 -8.26 -10.51 -1.52
C MET A 238 -9.13 -9.42 -2.15
N ASP A 239 -9.23 -9.36 -3.47
CA ASP A 239 -10.02 -8.34 -4.20
C ASP A 239 -9.71 -6.91 -3.73
N ILE A 240 -8.42 -6.55 -3.74
CA ILE A 240 -7.93 -5.28 -3.22
C ILE A 240 -8.14 -4.15 -4.23
N ASP A 241 -8.81 -3.07 -3.81
CA ASP A 241 -9.12 -1.91 -4.66
C ASP A 241 -7.91 -1.00 -4.96
N MET A 242 -6.98 -0.90 -4.01
CA MET A 242 -5.82 0.00 -4.12
C MET A 242 -4.56 -0.71 -3.66
N VAL A 243 -3.53 -0.71 -4.48
CA VAL A 243 -2.25 -1.35 -4.17
C VAL A 243 -1.16 -0.29 -4.03
N GLY A 244 -0.52 -0.25 -2.86
CA GLY A 244 0.65 0.58 -2.58
C GLY A 244 1.92 -0.27 -2.50
N MET A 245 2.79 -0.15 -3.49
CA MET A 245 4.08 -0.82 -3.51
C MET A 245 5.21 0.19 -3.56
N GLY A 246 6.30 -0.08 -2.87
CA GLY A 246 7.48 0.77 -2.88
C GLY A 246 8.73 0.03 -2.41
N PRO A 247 9.92 0.53 -2.75
CA PRO A 247 11.17 -0.08 -2.30
C PRO A 247 11.31 0.04 -0.78
N TYR A 248 11.86 -1.00 -0.17
CA TYR A 248 12.38 -0.92 1.18
C TYR A 248 13.60 0.00 1.19
N LEU A 249 13.58 0.99 2.07
CA LEU A 249 14.72 1.86 2.34
C LEU A 249 15.15 1.61 3.78
N GLU A 250 16.38 1.15 3.93
CA GLU A 250 16.93 0.88 5.25
C GLU A 250 16.98 2.16 6.10
N HIS A 251 16.43 2.09 7.29
CA HIS A 251 16.55 3.13 8.29
C HIS A 251 17.77 2.84 9.16
N ARG A 252 18.52 3.85 9.56
CA ARG A 252 19.80 3.69 10.24
C ARG A 252 19.68 3.24 11.72
N ASP A 253 18.47 3.08 12.27
CA ASP A 253 18.24 2.60 13.65
C ASP A 253 17.81 1.15 13.66
#